data_a48bb820ee72ff0c5e8db5601bccf7b7
#
_entry.id   a48bb820ee72ff0c5e8db5601bccf7b7
#
_cell.length_a   1.000
_cell.length_b   1.000
_cell.length_c   1.000
_cell.angle_alpha   90.00
_cell.angle_beta   90.00
_cell.angle_gamma   90.00
#
_symmetry.space_group_name_H-M   'P 1'
#
loop_
_entity.id
_entity.type
_entity.pdbx_description
1 polymer ?
#
loop_
_entity_poly.entity_id
_entity_poly.type
_entity_poly.pdbx_seq_one_letter_code
_entity_poly.pdbx_strand_id
1 'polypeptide(L)'
;MAVRQELYLEEALLPEGFARGVTLHVEDGVIASVSRDGAAPAAATRLSGLTLPGLPNLHSHTFQRGMAGLSERRGASEDSFWTWREVMYRFLDRLDPEDVQAIAAQAMVEMLEGGFTALAEFHYLHHDKDGRAYAD
;
A
#
# COMPACT_ATOMS: atom_id res chain seq x y z
N MET A 1 -5.76 -5.70 28.52
CA MET A 1 -6.50 -4.42 28.61
C MET A 1 -6.73 -3.95 27.20
N ALA A 2 -7.96 -3.60 26.81
CA ALA A 2 -8.24 -3.03 25.50
C ALA A 2 -7.52 -1.68 25.35
N VAL A 3 -6.83 -1.49 24.22
CA VAL A 3 -6.19 -0.21 23.89
C VAL A 3 -7.26 0.71 23.33
N ARG A 4 -7.55 1.80 24.04
CA ARG A 4 -8.50 2.82 23.61
C ARG A 4 -7.78 4.08 23.20
N GLN A 5 -8.19 4.65 22.08
CA GLN A 5 -7.64 5.87 21.52
C GLN A 5 -8.78 6.77 21.00
N GLU A 6 -8.67 8.07 21.24
CA GLU A 6 -9.55 9.07 20.65
C GLU A 6 -8.74 9.95 19.71
N LEU A 7 -9.23 10.08 18.46
CA LEU A 7 -8.66 10.94 17.43
C LEU A 7 -9.68 12.04 17.12
N TYR A 8 -9.27 13.29 17.25
CA TYR A 8 -10.07 14.43 16.82
C TYR A 8 -9.55 14.94 15.48
N LEU A 9 -10.41 14.94 14.48
CA LEU A 9 -10.12 15.34 13.11
C LEU A 9 -10.76 16.71 12.86
N GLU A 10 -9.96 17.68 12.43
CA GLU A 10 -10.45 19.00 12.10
C GLU A 10 -11.46 18.95 10.95
N GLU A 11 -11.13 18.19 9.92
CA GLU A 11 -12.01 17.87 8.79
C GLU A 11 -11.75 16.44 8.34
N ALA A 12 -12.79 15.70 7.98
CA ALA A 12 -12.67 14.31 7.52
C ALA A 12 -13.65 14.01 6.38
N LEU A 13 -13.23 13.12 5.48
CA LEU A 13 -14.12 12.50 4.50
C LEU A 13 -14.77 11.25 5.13
N LEU A 14 -16.08 11.32 5.33
CA LEU A 14 -16.92 10.23 5.81
C LEU A 14 -17.78 9.67 4.65
N PRO A 15 -18.45 8.52 4.82
CA PRO A 15 -19.30 7.96 3.77
C PRO A 15 -20.38 8.94 3.24
N GLU A 16 -20.87 9.85 4.10
CA GLU A 16 -21.90 10.84 3.73
C GLU A 16 -21.30 12.15 3.19
N GLY A 17 -19.98 12.27 3.09
CA GLY A 17 -19.27 13.46 2.61
C GLY A 17 -18.34 14.07 3.66
N PHE A 18 -17.85 15.28 3.38
CA PHE A 18 -16.95 16.00 4.29
C PHE A 18 -17.68 16.48 5.53
N ALA A 19 -17.03 16.30 6.69
CA ALA A 19 -17.51 16.75 7.98
C ALA A 19 -16.39 17.40 8.79
N ARG A 20 -16.73 18.34 9.66
CA ARG A 20 -15.79 19.02 10.57
C ARG A 20 -16.01 18.57 12.01
N GLY A 21 -14.96 18.71 12.83
CA GLY A 21 -15.04 18.39 14.25
C GLY A 21 -15.40 16.92 14.50
N VAL A 22 -14.76 16.01 13.78
CA VAL A 22 -15.05 14.58 13.87
C VAL A 22 -14.16 13.93 14.92
N THR A 23 -14.77 13.18 15.85
CA THR A 23 -14.04 12.36 16.81
C THR A 23 -14.22 10.88 16.45
N LEU A 24 -13.10 10.19 16.26
CA LEU A 24 -13.07 8.73 16.13
C LEU A 24 -12.71 8.11 17.47
N HIS A 25 -13.53 7.17 17.93
CA HIS A 25 -13.23 6.32 19.07
C HIS A 25 -12.71 4.99 18.53
N VAL A 26 -11.46 4.68 18.82
CA VAL A 26 -10.78 3.47 18.33
C VAL A 26 -10.54 2.54 19.51
N GLU A 27 -10.95 1.28 19.38
CA GLU A 27 -10.71 0.21 20.36
C GLU A 27 -9.99 -0.95 19.64
N ASP A 28 -8.82 -1.32 20.16
CA ASP A 28 -7.99 -2.41 19.63
C ASP A 28 -7.73 -2.30 18.10
N GLY A 29 -7.49 -1.07 17.62
CA GLY A 29 -7.22 -0.80 16.21
C GLY A 29 -8.46 -0.70 15.30
N VAL A 30 -9.66 -0.82 15.86
CA VAL A 30 -10.92 -0.73 15.11
C VAL A 30 -11.68 0.53 15.49
N ILE A 31 -12.25 1.24 14.51
CA ILE A 31 -13.12 2.37 14.75
C ILE A 31 -14.44 1.86 15.36
N ALA A 32 -14.61 2.06 16.66
CA ALA A 32 -15.81 1.64 17.42
C ALA A 32 -16.98 2.59 17.22
N SER A 33 -16.70 3.91 17.14
CA SER A 33 -17.73 4.92 16.86
C SER A 33 -17.14 6.19 16.24
N VAL A 34 -18.01 6.96 15.58
CA VAL A 34 -17.71 8.25 14.98
C VAL A 34 -18.73 9.26 15.51
N SER A 35 -18.26 10.37 16.06
CA SER A 35 -19.10 11.50 16.44
C SER A 35 -18.74 12.75 15.65
N ARG A 36 -19.71 13.65 15.44
CA ARG A 36 -19.57 14.84 14.59
C ARG A 36 -19.95 16.08 15.37
N ASP A 37 -19.51 17.23 14.89
CA ASP A 37 -19.88 18.55 15.38
C ASP A 37 -19.62 18.76 16.87
N GLY A 38 -18.70 18.00 17.43
CA GLY A 38 -18.30 18.06 18.83
C GLY A 38 -17.09 18.96 19.07
N ALA A 39 -16.97 19.45 20.30
CA ALA A 39 -15.69 20.00 20.77
C ALA A 39 -14.68 18.85 20.93
N ALA A 40 -13.41 19.12 20.60
CA ALA A 40 -12.36 18.13 20.77
C ALA A 40 -12.25 17.66 22.22
N PRO A 41 -12.35 16.36 22.51
CA PRO A 41 -12.09 15.84 23.86
C PRO A 41 -10.70 16.24 24.33
N ALA A 42 -10.55 16.54 25.61
CA ALA A 42 -9.29 17.04 26.17
C ALA A 42 -8.12 16.06 26.02
N ALA A 43 -8.40 14.76 26.01
CA ALA A 43 -7.41 13.68 25.88
C ALA A 43 -7.23 13.20 24.43
N ALA A 44 -8.00 13.70 23.47
CA ALA A 44 -7.92 13.24 22.09
C ALA A 44 -6.62 13.69 21.39
N THR A 45 -6.04 12.83 20.60
CA THR A 45 -5.00 13.21 19.63
C THR A 45 -5.63 14.04 18.53
N ARG A 46 -5.16 15.27 18.36
CA ARG A 46 -5.69 16.20 17.35
C ARG A 46 -4.93 16.06 16.04
N LEU A 47 -5.68 15.88 14.95
CA LEU A 47 -5.18 15.85 13.59
C LEU A 47 -5.72 17.08 12.85
N SER A 48 -4.81 17.96 12.44
CA SER A 48 -5.14 19.17 11.68
C SER A 48 -5.25 18.86 10.19
N GLY A 49 -6.01 19.70 9.48
CA GLY A 49 -6.24 19.56 8.05
C GLY A 49 -7.29 18.51 7.72
N LEU A 50 -7.26 18.06 6.47
CA LEU A 50 -8.21 17.09 5.95
C LEU A 50 -7.71 15.65 6.16
N THR A 51 -8.50 14.85 6.85
CA THR A 51 -8.27 13.42 7.04
C THR A 51 -9.08 12.61 6.02
N LEU A 52 -8.43 11.74 5.30
CA LEU A 52 -9.03 10.82 4.35
C LEU A 52 -8.91 9.37 4.84
N PRO A 53 -9.84 8.48 4.50
CA PRO A 53 -9.63 7.05 4.67
C PRO A 53 -8.42 6.59 3.87
N GLY A 54 -7.68 5.59 4.39
CA GLY A 54 -6.60 4.96 3.64
C GLY A 54 -7.12 4.31 2.35
N LEU A 55 -6.33 4.37 1.29
CA LEU A 55 -6.71 3.85 -0.01
C LEU A 55 -6.37 2.35 -0.11
N PRO A 56 -7.27 1.49 -0.61
CA PRO A 56 -6.92 0.13 -0.99
C PRO A 56 -6.28 0.13 -2.39
N ASN A 57 -5.11 -0.51 -2.53
CA ASN A 57 -4.54 -0.86 -3.83
C ASN A 57 -4.99 -2.27 -4.19
N LEU A 58 -5.86 -2.41 -5.18
CA LEU A 58 -6.45 -3.69 -5.59
C LEU A 58 -5.71 -4.37 -6.75
N HIS A 59 -4.59 -3.81 -7.21
CA HIS A 59 -3.79 -4.37 -8.29
C HIS A 59 -2.32 -4.01 -8.09
N SER A 60 -1.49 -4.97 -7.72
CA SER A 60 -0.06 -4.77 -7.53
C SER A 60 0.76 -6.00 -7.94
N HIS A 61 1.94 -5.72 -8.44
CA HIS A 61 3.01 -6.66 -8.76
C HIS A 61 4.31 -6.06 -8.22
N THR A 62 4.51 -6.14 -6.91
CA THR A 62 5.56 -5.39 -6.19
C THR A 62 6.96 -5.63 -6.74
N PHE A 63 7.28 -6.85 -7.21
CA PHE A 63 8.59 -7.14 -7.80
C PHE A 63 8.94 -6.23 -8.99
N GLN A 64 7.92 -5.75 -9.74
CA GLN A 64 8.12 -4.85 -10.88
C GLN A 64 8.71 -3.50 -10.47
N ARG A 65 8.60 -3.12 -9.20
CA ARG A 65 9.27 -1.93 -8.68
C ARG A 65 10.80 -1.99 -8.89
N GLY A 66 11.38 -3.20 -8.79
CA GLY A 66 12.80 -3.42 -9.07
C GLY A 66 13.19 -3.28 -10.55
N MET A 67 12.22 -3.25 -11.46
CA MET A 67 12.44 -3.04 -12.89
C MET A 67 12.49 -1.57 -13.29
N ALA A 68 12.27 -0.63 -12.37
CA ALA A 68 12.28 0.79 -12.67
C ALA A 68 13.60 1.22 -13.34
N GLY A 69 13.48 1.89 -14.49
CA GLY A 69 14.63 2.28 -15.32
C GLY A 69 15.17 1.19 -16.27
N LEU A 70 14.67 -0.04 -16.17
CA LEU A 70 15.04 -1.15 -17.08
C LEU A 70 14.07 -1.31 -18.24
N SER A 71 12.78 -1.09 -17.98
CA SER A 71 11.70 -1.30 -18.95
C SER A 71 11.24 -0.02 -19.65
N GLU A 72 11.63 1.15 -19.17
CA GLU A 72 11.27 2.45 -19.75
C GLU A 72 12.26 2.94 -20.84
N ARG A 73 13.27 2.14 -21.15
CA ARG A 73 14.24 2.46 -22.21
C ARG A 73 13.78 1.84 -23.52
N ARG A 74 13.60 2.70 -24.54
CA ARG A 74 13.32 2.24 -25.89
C ARG A 74 14.47 1.39 -26.41
N GLY A 75 14.15 0.19 -26.88
CA GLY A 75 15.09 -0.71 -27.56
C GLY A 75 15.34 -0.31 -29.01
N ALA A 76 16.11 -1.11 -29.74
CA ALA A 76 16.37 -0.93 -31.16
C ALA A 76 15.16 -1.26 -32.06
N SER A 77 14.16 -1.94 -31.53
CA SER A 77 12.90 -2.31 -32.18
C SER A 77 11.74 -1.49 -31.62
N GLU A 78 10.57 -1.60 -32.25
CA GLU A 78 9.34 -1.02 -31.72
C GLU A 78 9.01 -1.66 -30.37
N ASP A 79 8.70 -0.80 -29.36
CA ASP A 79 8.29 -1.26 -28.05
C ASP A 79 6.89 -1.84 -28.12
N SER A 80 6.70 -2.98 -27.49
CA SER A 80 5.43 -3.70 -27.42
C SER A 80 5.28 -4.37 -26.06
N PHE A 81 4.07 -4.82 -25.77
CA PHE A 81 3.83 -5.66 -24.59
C PHE A 81 4.76 -6.88 -24.55
N TRP A 82 5.10 -7.46 -25.70
CA TRP A 82 5.95 -8.65 -25.80
C TRP A 82 7.41 -8.37 -25.47
N THR A 83 7.95 -7.24 -25.93
CA THR A 83 9.33 -6.82 -25.59
C THR A 83 9.45 -6.47 -24.11
N TRP A 84 8.45 -5.80 -23.54
CA TRP A 84 8.37 -5.55 -22.10
C TRP A 84 8.31 -6.86 -21.30
N ARG A 85 7.49 -7.82 -21.73
CA ARG A 85 7.34 -9.12 -21.07
C ARG A 85 8.65 -9.90 -21.04
N GLU A 86 9.45 -9.86 -22.11
CA GLU A 86 10.78 -10.49 -22.14
C GLU A 86 11.74 -9.87 -21.12
N VAL A 87 11.71 -8.56 -20.96
CA VAL A 87 12.50 -7.86 -19.93
C VAL A 87 12.06 -8.31 -18.55
N MET A 88 10.75 -8.39 -18.31
CA MET A 88 10.18 -8.83 -17.03
C MET A 88 10.64 -10.25 -16.67
N TYR A 89 10.52 -11.22 -17.58
CA TYR A 89 10.93 -12.59 -17.28
C TYR A 89 12.44 -12.72 -17.07
N ARG A 90 13.26 -12.04 -17.86
CA ARG A 90 14.72 -11.99 -17.62
C ARG A 90 15.10 -11.37 -16.28
N PHE A 91 14.27 -10.45 -15.77
CA PHE A 91 14.44 -9.90 -14.44
C PHE A 91 14.05 -10.93 -13.38
N LEU A 92 12.89 -11.56 -13.51
CA LEU A 92 12.42 -12.63 -12.62
C LEU A 92 13.43 -13.77 -12.46
N ASP A 93 14.06 -14.20 -13.55
CA ASP A 93 15.07 -15.28 -13.54
C ASP A 93 16.32 -14.97 -12.69
N ARG A 94 16.49 -13.71 -12.27
CA ARG A 94 17.63 -13.27 -11.45
C ARG A 94 17.30 -13.11 -9.98
N LEU A 95 16.03 -12.93 -9.64
CA LEU A 95 15.60 -12.71 -8.28
C LEU A 95 15.68 -13.99 -7.44
N ASP A 96 16.08 -13.83 -6.21
CA ASP A 96 15.91 -14.82 -5.16
C ASP A 96 14.85 -14.33 -4.13
N PRO A 97 14.44 -15.16 -3.16
CA PRO A 97 13.43 -14.78 -2.19
C PRO A 97 13.79 -13.52 -1.38
N GLU A 98 15.07 -13.32 -1.07
CA GLU A 98 15.56 -12.16 -0.34
C GLU A 98 15.42 -10.88 -1.17
N ASP A 99 15.72 -10.94 -2.47
CA ASP A 99 15.51 -9.83 -3.41
C ASP A 99 14.04 -9.45 -3.50
N VAL A 100 13.16 -10.46 -3.63
CA VAL A 100 11.70 -10.24 -3.69
C VAL A 100 11.21 -9.59 -2.42
N GLN A 101 11.65 -10.05 -1.25
CA GLN A 101 11.29 -9.47 0.04
C GLN A 101 11.73 -8.00 0.12
N ALA A 102 12.97 -7.69 -0.26
CA ALA A 102 13.50 -6.34 -0.21
C ALA A 102 12.74 -5.38 -1.14
N ILE A 103 12.50 -5.80 -2.39
CA ILE A 103 11.77 -5.01 -3.38
C ILE A 103 10.32 -4.81 -2.94
N ALA A 104 9.65 -5.86 -2.45
CA ALA A 104 8.28 -5.76 -1.97
C ALA A 104 8.16 -4.84 -0.76
N ALA A 105 9.08 -4.93 0.21
CA ALA A 105 9.12 -4.05 1.36
C ALA A 105 9.26 -2.58 0.96
N GLN A 106 10.17 -2.28 0.02
CA GLN A 106 10.34 -0.92 -0.50
C GLN A 106 9.07 -0.42 -1.20
N ALA A 107 8.45 -1.24 -2.07
CA ALA A 107 7.22 -0.86 -2.75
C ALA A 107 6.06 -0.61 -1.76
N MET A 108 5.95 -1.43 -0.70
CA MET A 108 4.94 -1.25 0.34
C MET A 108 5.17 0.03 1.15
N VAL A 109 6.42 0.39 1.45
CA VAL A 109 6.74 1.67 2.11
C VAL A 109 6.32 2.84 1.24
N GLU A 110 6.68 2.83 -0.05
CA GLU A 110 6.28 3.88 -1.00
C GLU A 110 4.74 3.99 -1.12
N MET A 111 4.02 2.85 -1.09
CA MET A 111 2.56 2.84 -1.07
C MET A 111 2.00 3.44 0.21
N LEU A 112 2.55 3.11 1.39
CA LEU A 112 2.13 3.72 2.66
C LEU A 112 2.36 5.23 2.67
N GLU A 113 3.50 5.70 2.16
CA GLU A 113 3.78 7.14 2.00
C GLU A 113 2.80 7.82 1.04
N GLY A 114 2.31 7.08 0.03
CA GLY A 114 1.25 7.50 -0.90
C GLY A 114 -0.17 7.41 -0.34
N GLY A 115 -0.36 6.94 0.91
CA GLY A 115 -1.66 6.82 1.58
C GLY A 115 -2.40 5.52 1.32
N PHE A 116 -1.76 4.51 0.73
CA PHE A 116 -2.34 3.18 0.60
C PHE A 116 -2.17 2.39 1.91
N THR A 117 -3.26 1.80 2.41
CA THR A 117 -3.29 1.05 3.68
C THR A 117 -3.71 -0.40 3.55
N ALA A 118 -4.09 -0.81 2.35
CA ALA A 118 -4.40 -2.19 2.01
C ALA A 118 -3.87 -2.51 0.61
N LEU A 119 -3.49 -3.77 0.40
CA LEU A 119 -2.86 -4.23 -0.83
C LEU A 119 -3.41 -5.59 -1.23
N ALA A 120 -3.82 -5.71 -2.52
CA ALA A 120 -4.00 -6.99 -3.18
C ALA A 120 -2.82 -7.22 -4.12
N GLU A 121 -1.96 -8.17 -3.77
CA GLU A 121 -0.73 -8.48 -4.48
C GLU A 121 -0.85 -9.77 -5.27
N PHE A 122 -0.33 -9.77 -6.50
CA PHE A 122 -0.08 -10.97 -7.28
C PHE A 122 1.39 -10.99 -7.69
N HIS A 123 2.17 -11.85 -7.08
CA HIS A 123 3.64 -11.85 -7.17
C HIS A 123 4.15 -12.95 -8.08
N TYR A 124 3.70 -13.34 -9.14
CA TYR A 124 4.23 -14.25 -10.17
C TYR A 124 5.20 -15.37 -9.72
N LEU A 125 5.97 -15.14 -8.66
CA LEU A 125 7.08 -15.98 -8.19
C LEU A 125 6.57 -17.09 -7.27
N HIS A 126 6.30 -18.25 -7.84
CA HIS A 126 5.81 -19.44 -7.11
C HIS A 126 6.82 -20.60 -7.15
N HIS A 127 7.91 -20.45 -7.91
CA HIS A 127 8.91 -21.47 -8.12
C HIS A 127 10.31 -20.86 -8.15
N ASP A 128 11.31 -21.65 -7.76
CA ASP A 128 12.71 -21.30 -7.88
C ASP A 128 13.15 -21.26 -9.36
N LYS A 129 14.35 -20.75 -9.61
CA LYS A 129 14.95 -20.56 -10.95
C LYS A 129 15.02 -21.85 -11.76
N ASP A 130 15.05 -23.01 -11.12
CA ASP A 130 15.03 -24.33 -11.74
C ASP A 130 13.63 -24.89 -12.01
N GLY A 131 12.58 -24.10 -11.72
CA GLY A 131 11.18 -24.47 -11.90
C GLY A 131 10.58 -25.34 -10.80
N ARG A 132 11.32 -25.60 -9.71
CA ARG A 132 10.82 -26.34 -8.55
C ARG A 132 10.10 -25.39 -7.60
N ALA A 133 9.09 -25.91 -6.89
CA ALA A 133 8.50 -25.17 -5.80
C ALA A 133 9.57 -24.85 -4.73
N TYR A 134 9.47 -23.66 -4.13
CA TYR A 134 10.32 -23.35 -2.99
C TYR A 134 10.08 -24.37 -1.87
N ALA A 135 11.14 -24.72 -1.15
CA ALA A 135 11.01 -25.43 0.11
C ALA A 135 10.48 -24.45 1.17
N ASP A 136 9.48 -24.87 1.91
CA ASP A 136 8.88 -24.08 3.02
C ASP A 136 9.91 -23.78 4.11
#